data_0a390fcc3734bea7c3569e23162dc5c6
#
_entry.id   0a390fcc3734bea7c3569e23162dc5c6
#
_cell.length_a   1.000
_cell.length_b   1.000
_cell.length_c   1.000
_cell.angle_alpha   90.00
_cell.angle_beta   90.00
_cell.angle_gamma   90.00
#
_symmetry.space_group_name_H-M   'P 1'
#
loop_
_entity.id
_entity.type
_entity.pdbx_description
1 polymer ?
#
loop_
_entity_poly.entity_id
_entity_poly.type
_entity_poly.pdbx_seq_one_letter_code
_entity_poly.pdbx_strand_id
1 'polypeptide(L)'
;VVPTAANICRELNMAGISGAVPFLQEQFMLDDMALGLVVSILTVGCLCGALLGGGFSDRYGRQKVMFSSAVFFIVSSLGCALSGNLVSLLVFRLICGLGIGVISAVAPIYISEISPARLRGTLVSYNQLAIVIGILIAYIVDYILLDYERNWRLMLGFPFFFSVAYLLLLGILPESPRWLSARGKAGRARQVASKLNLEAGEMTVSDTNTQEGRDRIKVTELFKGNLAKVVFI
;
A
#
# COMPACT_ATOMS: atom_id res chain seq x y z
N VAL A 1 -5.17 7.22 -11.34
CA VAL A 1 -5.96 7.84 -10.24
C VAL A 1 -6.05 6.90 -9.03
N VAL A 2 -6.47 5.63 -9.16
CA VAL A 2 -6.71 4.76 -7.98
C VAL A 2 -5.42 4.36 -7.23
N PRO A 3 -4.32 3.93 -7.89
CA PRO A 3 -3.05 3.69 -7.19
C PRO A 3 -2.48 4.95 -6.53
N THR A 4 -2.74 6.11 -7.12
CA THR A 4 -2.38 7.43 -6.55
C THR A 4 -3.13 7.69 -5.24
N ALA A 5 -4.45 7.41 -5.21
CA ALA A 5 -5.27 7.52 -4.00
C ALA A 5 -4.79 6.56 -2.90
N ALA A 6 -4.37 5.34 -3.26
CA ALA A 6 -3.79 4.37 -2.33
C ALA A 6 -2.56 4.92 -1.60
N ASN A 7 -1.67 5.60 -2.34
CA ASN A 7 -0.46 6.19 -1.75
C ASN A 7 -0.78 7.38 -0.86
N ILE A 8 -1.74 8.23 -1.25
CA ILE A 8 -2.20 9.32 -0.37
C ILE A 8 -2.72 8.74 0.94
N CYS A 9 -3.60 7.72 0.90
CA CYS A 9 -4.09 7.04 2.10
C CYS A 9 -2.96 6.45 2.95
N ARG A 10 -1.97 5.82 2.30
CA ARG A 10 -0.80 5.26 2.96
C ARG A 10 -0.03 6.34 3.73
N GLU A 11 0.27 7.45 3.08
CA GLU A 11 1.06 8.53 3.69
C GLU A 11 0.30 9.24 4.80
N LEU A 12 -0.99 9.48 4.65
CA LEU A 12 -1.83 10.04 5.71
C LEU A 12 -1.82 9.16 6.97
N ASN A 13 -1.88 7.84 6.80
CA ASN A 13 -1.82 6.90 7.92
C ASN A 13 -0.40 6.78 8.51
N MET A 14 0.64 7.00 7.70
CA MET A 14 2.04 6.90 8.15
C MET A 14 2.52 8.20 8.79
N ALA A 15 2.27 9.33 8.15
CA ALA A 15 2.77 10.64 8.58
C ALA A 15 1.95 11.28 9.72
N GLY A 16 0.63 11.02 9.79
CA GLY A 16 -0.26 11.61 10.80
C GLY A 16 0.09 11.27 12.25
N ILE A 17 1.01 10.33 12.50
CA ILE A 17 1.52 10.11 13.85
C ILE A 17 2.47 11.21 14.29
N SER A 18 3.17 11.85 13.35
CA SER A 18 4.20 12.84 13.70
C SER A 18 3.62 14.00 14.49
N GLY A 19 2.43 14.48 14.12
CA GLY A 19 1.70 15.48 14.88
C GLY A 19 1.08 14.96 16.18
N ALA A 20 0.70 13.67 16.22
CA ALA A 20 0.05 13.07 17.38
C ALA A 20 1.03 12.67 18.51
N VAL A 21 2.32 12.46 18.22
CA VAL A 21 3.35 11.98 19.17
C VAL A 21 3.38 12.77 20.47
N PRO A 22 3.49 14.11 20.50
CA PRO A 22 3.57 14.86 21.76
C PRO A 22 2.34 14.65 22.65
N PHE A 23 1.16 14.60 22.05
CA PHE A 23 -0.11 14.43 22.78
C PHE A 23 -0.32 13.00 23.28
N LEU A 24 0.16 12.00 22.53
CA LEU A 24 0.16 10.60 22.98
C LEU A 24 1.09 10.40 24.16
N GLN A 25 2.27 11.05 24.13
CA GLN A 25 3.24 11.00 25.20
C GLN A 25 2.66 11.57 26.51
N GLU A 26 2.00 12.72 26.41
CA GLU A 26 1.37 13.36 27.56
C GLU A 26 0.17 12.54 28.10
N GLN A 27 -0.71 12.08 27.21
CA GLN A 27 -1.94 11.39 27.63
C GLN A 27 -1.70 10.01 28.25
N PHE A 28 -0.78 9.23 27.68
CA PHE A 28 -0.49 7.87 28.14
C PHE A 28 0.74 7.80 29.05
N MET A 29 1.35 8.94 29.41
CA MET A 29 2.57 9.03 30.23
C MET A 29 3.66 8.10 29.68
N LEU A 30 3.87 8.14 28.33
CA LEU A 30 4.76 7.22 27.67
C LEU A 30 6.22 7.55 27.95
N ASP A 31 6.96 6.53 28.35
CA ASP A 31 8.42 6.54 28.36
C ASP A 31 8.95 6.49 26.91
N ASP A 32 10.18 6.95 26.68
CA ASP A 32 10.80 6.98 25.36
C ASP A 32 10.81 5.61 24.65
N MET A 33 10.95 4.52 25.43
CA MET A 33 10.87 3.16 24.91
C MET A 33 9.46 2.82 24.41
N ALA A 34 8.42 3.17 25.17
CA ALA A 34 7.03 2.94 24.80
C ALA A 34 6.64 3.78 23.58
N LEU A 35 7.13 5.02 23.50
CA LEU A 35 6.95 5.87 22.34
C LEU A 35 7.63 5.28 21.09
N GLY A 36 8.86 4.79 21.24
CA GLY A 36 9.56 4.06 20.18
C GLY A 36 8.79 2.85 19.68
N LEU A 37 8.13 2.11 20.58
CA LEU A 37 7.27 0.99 20.21
C LEU A 37 6.04 1.44 19.42
N VAL A 38 5.37 2.53 19.82
CA VAL A 38 4.21 3.07 19.09
C VAL A 38 4.57 3.45 17.66
N VAL A 39 5.75 3.99 17.42
CA VAL A 39 6.21 4.35 16.08
C VAL A 39 6.68 3.11 15.30
N SER A 40 7.46 2.23 15.91
CA SER A 40 8.12 1.10 15.22
C SER A 40 7.19 -0.06 14.92
N ILE A 41 6.12 -0.27 15.69
CA ILE A 41 5.16 -1.37 15.47
C ILE A 41 4.51 -1.32 14.08
N LEU A 42 4.28 -0.12 13.55
CA LEU A 42 3.79 0.08 12.19
C LEU A 42 4.77 -0.48 11.16
N THR A 43 6.08 -0.26 11.35
CA THR A 43 7.12 -0.76 10.45
C THR A 43 7.18 -2.29 10.45
N VAL A 44 7.00 -2.92 11.62
CA VAL A 44 6.87 -4.38 11.73
C VAL A 44 5.67 -4.88 10.92
N GLY A 45 4.52 -4.21 11.05
CA GLY A 45 3.34 -4.48 10.23
C GLY A 45 3.62 -4.34 8.73
N CYS A 46 4.32 -3.26 8.33
CA CYS A 46 4.72 -3.03 6.94
C CYS A 46 5.56 -4.18 6.39
N LEU A 47 6.56 -4.65 7.14
CA LEU A 47 7.40 -5.77 6.72
C LEU A 47 6.57 -7.03 6.49
N CYS A 48 5.74 -7.40 7.45
CA CYS A 48 4.84 -8.55 7.32
C CYS A 48 3.87 -8.40 6.14
N GLY A 49 3.26 -7.22 5.99
CA GLY A 49 2.34 -6.91 4.89
C GLY A 49 3.00 -6.99 3.52
N ALA A 50 4.22 -6.49 3.38
CA ALA A 50 4.96 -6.53 2.11
C ALA A 50 5.35 -7.96 1.72
N LEU A 51 5.82 -8.77 2.66
CA LEU A 51 6.18 -10.18 2.43
C LEU A 51 4.96 -11.01 2.00
N LEU A 52 3.82 -10.79 2.64
CA LEU A 52 2.59 -11.52 2.34
C LEU A 52 1.86 -10.98 1.10
N GLY A 53 1.91 -9.66 0.88
CA GLY A 53 1.16 -8.95 -0.16
C GLY A 53 1.45 -9.45 -1.57
N GLY A 54 2.72 -9.72 -1.90
CA GLY A 54 3.12 -10.26 -3.19
C GLY A 54 2.47 -11.63 -3.47
N GLY A 55 2.66 -12.59 -2.55
CA GLY A 55 2.12 -13.94 -2.69
C GLY A 55 0.58 -13.99 -2.73
N PHE A 56 -0.08 -13.20 -1.89
CA PHE A 56 -1.55 -13.09 -1.92
C PHE A 56 -2.04 -12.43 -3.21
N SER A 57 -1.33 -11.42 -3.71
CA SER A 57 -1.66 -10.74 -4.96
C SER A 57 -1.60 -11.69 -6.16
N ASP A 58 -0.62 -12.58 -6.22
CA ASP A 58 -0.52 -13.60 -7.27
C ASP A 58 -1.64 -14.63 -7.17
N ARG A 59 -2.05 -14.99 -5.95
CA ARG A 59 -3.07 -16.02 -5.72
C ARG A 59 -4.49 -15.50 -5.92
N TYR A 60 -4.83 -14.33 -5.39
CA TYR A 60 -6.21 -13.84 -5.32
C TYR A 60 -6.52 -12.72 -6.32
N GLY A 61 -5.52 -12.11 -6.92
CA GLY A 61 -5.64 -10.98 -7.85
C GLY A 61 -5.23 -9.66 -7.20
N ARG A 62 -4.84 -8.72 -8.05
CA ARG A 62 -4.32 -7.43 -7.61
C ARG A 62 -5.41 -6.58 -6.96
N GLN A 63 -6.57 -6.48 -7.64
CA GLN A 63 -7.72 -5.70 -7.17
C GLN A 63 -8.19 -6.13 -5.77
N LYS A 64 -8.36 -7.44 -5.54
CA LYS A 64 -8.86 -7.97 -4.27
C LYS A 64 -7.89 -7.71 -3.11
N VAL A 65 -6.60 -7.82 -3.37
CA VAL A 65 -5.58 -7.58 -2.35
C VAL A 65 -5.47 -6.08 -2.04
N MET A 66 -5.60 -5.20 -3.03
CA MET A 66 -5.73 -3.76 -2.82
C MET A 66 -7.00 -3.42 -2.02
N PHE A 67 -8.11 -4.14 -2.25
CA PHE A 67 -9.33 -3.99 -1.46
C PHE A 67 -9.12 -4.35 0.01
N SER A 68 -8.38 -5.44 0.31
CA SER A 68 -8.06 -5.79 1.69
C SER A 68 -7.21 -4.72 2.39
N SER A 69 -6.28 -4.08 1.66
CA SER A 69 -5.49 -2.96 2.23
C SER A 69 -6.35 -1.75 2.58
N ALA A 70 -7.36 -1.43 1.75
CA ALA A 70 -8.32 -0.35 2.05
C ALA A 70 -9.13 -0.64 3.32
N VAL A 71 -9.56 -1.89 3.50
CA VAL A 71 -10.25 -2.32 4.74
C VAL A 71 -9.32 -2.20 5.95
N PHE A 72 -8.05 -2.60 5.84
CA PHE A 72 -7.07 -2.41 6.91
C PHE A 72 -6.90 -0.94 7.28
N PHE A 73 -6.85 -0.03 6.31
CA PHE A 73 -6.77 1.41 6.56
C PHE A 73 -8.00 1.96 7.27
N ILE A 74 -9.21 1.54 6.86
CA ILE A 74 -10.46 1.96 7.51
C ILE A 74 -10.50 1.48 8.96
N VAL A 75 -10.22 0.20 9.19
CA VAL A 75 -10.25 -0.40 10.52
C VAL A 75 -9.18 0.23 11.43
N SER A 76 -7.97 0.45 10.89
CA SER A 76 -6.88 1.02 11.67
C SER A 76 -7.09 2.48 12.04
N SER A 77 -7.51 3.33 11.09
CA SER A 77 -7.73 4.75 11.37
C SER A 77 -8.88 4.96 12.36
N LEU A 78 -9.99 4.24 12.18
CA LEU A 78 -11.10 4.28 13.13
C LEU A 78 -10.71 3.71 14.50
N GLY A 79 -10.00 2.58 14.50
CA GLY A 79 -9.54 1.94 15.72
C GLY A 79 -8.53 2.77 16.51
N CYS A 80 -7.58 3.44 15.82
CA CYS A 80 -6.66 4.37 16.46
C CYS A 80 -7.40 5.57 17.07
N ALA A 81 -8.35 6.17 16.35
CA ALA A 81 -9.13 7.30 16.83
C ALA A 81 -9.97 6.96 18.09
N LEU A 82 -10.48 5.73 18.16
CA LEU A 82 -11.32 5.24 19.26
C LEU A 82 -10.52 4.57 20.38
N SER A 83 -9.20 4.41 20.24
CA SER A 83 -8.38 3.71 21.22
C SER A 83 -8.42 4.40 22.60
N GLY A 84 -8.70 3.61 23.63
CA GLY A 84 -8.75 4.07 25.02
C GLY A 84 -7.50 3.72 25.83
N ASN A 85 -6.64 2.82 25.30
CA ASN A 85 -5.42 2.38 25.95
C ASN A 85 -4.29 2.14 24.94
N LEU A 86 -3.06 2.07 25.43
CA LEU A 86 -1.85 1.90 24.61
C LEU A 86 -1.89 0.59 23.82
N VAL A 87 -2.35 -0.51 24.41
CA VAL A 87 -2.37 -1.82 23.76
C VAL A 87 -3.29 -1.80 22.53
N SER A 88 -4.48 -1.22 22.64
CA SER A 88 -5.40 -1.10 21.50
C SER A 88 -4.79 -0.23 20.40
N LEU A 89 -4.12 0.87 20.76
CA LEU A 89 -3.43 1.72 19.79
C LEU A 89 -2.34 0.94 19.04
N LEU A 90 -1.51 0.17 19.74
CA LEU A 90 -0.45 -0.65 19.12
C LEU A 90 -1.03 -1.70 18.15
N VAL A 91 -2.13 -2.36 18.53
CA VAL A 91 -2.78 -3.35 17.65
C VAL A 91 -3.30 -2.69 16.37
N PHE A 92 -3.99 -1.56 16.47
CA PHE A 92 -4.49 -0.87 15.28
C PHE A 92 -3.37 -0.29 14.42
N ARG A 93 -2.26 0.14 15.01
CA ARG A 93 -1.07 0.56 14.27
C ARG A 93 -0.39 -0.61 13.54
N LEU A 94 -0.35 -1.79 14.15
CA LEU A 94 0.12 -3.01 13.48
C LEU A 94 -0.75 -3.34 12.25
N ILE A 95 -2.08 -3.28 12.40
CA ILE A 95 -3.05 -3.50 11.30
C ILE A 95 -2.84 -2.45 10.20
N CYS A 96 -2.61 -1.19 10.57
CA CYS A 96 -2.26 -0.13 9.64
C CYS A 96 -1.00 -0.48 8.83
N GLY A 97 0.07 -0.91 9.52
CA GLY A 97 1.31 -1.34 8.91
C GLY A 97 1.11 -2.48 7.92
N LEU A 98 0.30 -3.49 8.25
CA LEU A 98 -0.05 -4.57 7.31
C LEU A 98 -0.67 -4.01 6.01
N GLY A 99 -1.62 -3.07 6.12
CA GLY A 99 -2.22 -2.40 4.96
C GLY A 99 -1.20 -1.64 4.12
N ILE A 100 -0.30 -0.89 4.76
CA ILE A 100 0.78 -0.14 4.11
C ILE A 100 1.73 -1.09 3.37
N GLY A 101 2.16 -2.17 4.02
CA GLY A 101 3.06 -3.16 3.41
C GLY A 101 2.45 -3.82 2.17
N VAL A 102 1.20 -4.26 2.28
CA VAL A 102 0.46 -4.86 1.17
C VAL A 102 0.38 -3.91 -0.03
N ILE A 103 -0.05 -2.66 0.18
CA ILE A 103 -0.21 -1.72 -0.93
C ILE A 103 1.12 -1.30 -1.54
N SER A 104 2.18 -1.18 -0.73
CA SER A 104 3.53 -0.84 -1.19
C SER A 104 4.10 -1.91 -2.13
N ALA A 105 3.78 -3.17 -1.90
CA ALA A 105 4.18 -4.27 -2.78
C ALA A 105 3.31 -4.35 -4.04
N VAL A 106 1.98 -4.18 -3.90
CA VAL A 106 1.02 -4.49 -4.97
C VAL A 106 0.78 -3.31 -5.92
N ALA A 107 0.78 -2.07 -5.43
CA ALA A 107 0.49 -0.90 -6.27
C ALA A 107 1.47 -0.72 -7.44
N PRO A 108 2.80 -0.82 -7.28
CA PRO A 108 3.73 -0.73 -8.40
C PRO A 108 3.54 -1.84 -9.43
N ILE A 109 3.27 -3.07 -8.97
CA ILE A 109 3.00 -4.22 -9.84
C ILE A 109 1.75 -3.93 -10.67
N TYR A 110 0.67 -3.53 -10.02
CA TYR A 110 -0.58 -3.21 -10.69
C TYR A 110 -0.41 -2.09 -11.72
N ILE A 111 0.27 -0.98 -11.37
CA ILE A 111 0.57 0.12 -12.32
C ILE A 111 1.33 -0.41 -13.54
N SER A 112 2.33 -1.25 -13.33
CA SER A 112 3.13 -1.81 -14.43
C SER A 112 2.33 -2.71 -15.36
N GLU A 113 1.30 -3.40 -14.85
CA GLU A 113 0.45 -4.34 -15.58
C GLU A 113 -0.68 -3.68 -16.38
N ILE A 114 -1.17 -2.51 -15.94
CA ILE A 114 -2.24 -1.77 -16.60
C ILE A 114 -1.75 -0.62 -17.48
N SER A 115 -0.46 -0.28 -17.40
CA SER A 115 0.10 0.88 -18.09
C SER A 115 0.70 0.49 -19.43
N PRO A 116 0.37 1.21 -20.52
CA PRO A 116 1.09 1.10 -21.78
C PRO A 116 2.59 1.39 -21.57
N ALA A 117 3.48 0.68 -22.29
CA ALA A 117 4.93 0.81 -22.13
C ALA A 117 5.39 2.26 -22.24
N ARG A 118 4.81 3.02 -23.18
CA ARG A 118 5.12 4.44 -23.43
C ARG A 118 4.85 5.35 -22.21
N LEU A 119 3.84 5.06 -21.39
CA LEU A 119 3.41 5.90 -20.28
C LEU A 119 3.87 5.39 -18.91
N ARG A 120 4.52 4.22 -18.85
CA ARG A 120 4.90 3.58 -17.59
C ARG A 120 5.78 4.46 -16.71
N GLY A 121 6.80 5.10 -17.28
CA GLY A 121 7.68 6.03 -16.55
C GLY A 121 6.91 7.21 -15.96
N THR A 122 6.05 7.84 -16.75
CA THR A 122 5.21 8.97 -16.32
C THR A 122 4.27 8.58 -15.19
N LEU A 123 3.64 7.39 -15.26
CA LEU A 123 2.73 6.91 -14.22
C LEU A 123 3.44 6.57 -12.91
N VAL A 124 4.69 6.07 -12.99
CA VAL A 124 5.54 5.89 -11.81
C VAL A 124 5.89 7.23 -11.18
N SER A 125 6.18 8.27 -11.98
CA SER A 125 6.45 9.62 -11.46
C SER A 125 5.21 10.23 -10.79
N TYR A 126 4.01 10.06 -11.36
CA TYR A 126 2.76 10.46 -10.69
C TYR A 126 2.51 9.72 -9.38
N ASN A 127 2.91 8.45 -9.32
CA ASN A 127 2.82 7.66 -8.10
C ASN A 127 3.72 8.26 -7.00
N GLN A 128 4.94 8.67 -7.35
CA GLN A 128 5.86 9.33 -6.42
C GLN A 128 5.34 10.72 -6.00
N LEU A 129 4.80 11.49 -6.93
CA LEU A 129 4.18 12.79 -6.62
C LEU A 129 3.03 12.65 -5.62
N ALA A 130 2.21 11.61 -5.75
CA ALA A 130 1.12 11.33 -4.82
C ALA A 130 1.60 11.05 -3.39
N ILE A 131 2.74 10.41 -3.24
CA ILE A 131 3.39 10.19 -1.93
C ILE A 131 3.69 11.54 -1.28
N VAL A 132 4.36 12.42 -2.01
CA VAL A 132 4.74 13.76 -1.50
C VAL A 132 3.51 14.60 -1.16
N ILE A 133 2.48 14.58 -2.01
CA ILE A 133 1.21 15.28 -1.75
C ILE A 133 0.53 14.70 -0.49
N GLY A 134 0.54 13.37 -0.32
CA GLY A 134 -0.03 12.71 0.85
C GLY A 134 0.64 13.16 2.16
N ILE A 135 1.97 13.24 2.17
CA ILE A 135 2.76 13.74 3.30
C ILE A 135 2.43 15.20 3.60
N LEU A 136 2.36 16.03 2.56
CA LEU A 136 2.02 17.45 2.71
C LEU A 136 0.62 17.64 3.32
N ILE A 137 -0.37 16.89 2.82
CA ILE A 137 -1.74 16.92 3.38
C ILE A 137 -1.73 16.49 4.85
N ALA A 138 -0.98 15.43 5.21
CA ALA A 138 -0.87 14.97 6.59
C ALA A 138 -0.37 16.08 7.50
N TYR A 139 0.73 16.74 7.15
CA TYR A 139 1.29 17.82 7.96
C TYR A 139 0.38 19.05 8.05
N ILE A 140 -0.33 19.42 6.97
CA ILE A 140 -1.31 20.51 7.01
C ILE A 140 -2.46 20.17 7.96
N VAL A 141 -2.96 18.93 7.91
CA VAL A 141 -4.03 18.48 8.80
C VAL A 141 -3.57 18.45 10.24
N ASP A 142 -2.39 17.90 10.50
CA ASP A 142 -1.79 17.88 11.83
C ASP A 142 -1.65 19.30 12.39
N TYR A 143 -1.19 20.24 11.56
CA TYR A 143 -1.05 21.66 11.94
C TYR A 143 -2.41 22.31 12.28
N ILE A 144 -3.45 22.09 11.47
CA ILE A 144 -4.79 22.62 11.70
C ILE A 144 -5.42 22.06 12.98
N LEU A 145 -5.09 20.79 13.30
CA LEU A 145 -5.68 20.09 14.43
C LEU A 145 -4.93 20.31 15.75
N LEU A 146 -3.81 21.04 15.77
CA LEU A 146 -3.00 21.28 16.97
C LEU A 146 -3.80 21.90 18.13
N ASP A 147 -4.71 22.83 17.82
CA ASP A 147 -5.47 23.62 18.81
C ASP A 147 -6.74 22.94 19.32
N TYR A 148 -7.05 21.73 18.85
CA TYR A 148 -8.27 21.00 19.28
C TYR A 148 -8.03 20.15 20.51
N GLU A 149 -9.02 20.09 21.44
CA GLU A 149 -8.92 19.32 22.71
C GLU A 149 -8.67 17.81 22.53
N ARG A 150 -9.03 17.22 21.40
CA ARG A 150 -8.84 15.79 21.06
C ARG A 150 -7.97 15.61 19.84
N ASN A 151 -6.98 16.44 19.67
CA ASN A 151 -6.16 16.59 18.48
C ASN A 151 -5.57 15.26 17.96
N TRP A 152 -4.90 14.45 18.78
CA TRP A 152 -4.29 13.20 18.32
C TRP A 152 -5.31 12.17 17.80
N ARG A 153 -6.53 12.13 18.38
CA ARG A 153 -7.60 11.24 17.90
C ARG A 153 -8.10 11.67 16.53
N LEU A 154 -8.22 12.96 16.31
CA LEU A 154 -8.63 13.53 15.04
C LEU A 154 -7.53 13.36 13.98
N MET A 155 -6.25 13.57 14.34
CA MET A 155 -5.10 13.35 13.45
C MET A 155 -5.03 11.91 12.95
N LEU A 156 -5.13 10.93 13.87
CA LEU A 156 -5.12 9.51 13.51
C LEU A 156 -6.43 9.01 12.87
N GLY A 157 -7.55 9.69 13.11
CA GLY A 157 -8.85 9.38 12.53
C GLY A 157 -9.08 9.98 11.14
N PHE A 158 -8.44 11.09 10.82
CA PHE A 158 -8.62 11.80 9.55
C PHE A 158 -8.39 10.92 8.31
N PRO A 159 -7.40 10.02 8.28
CA PRO A 159 -7.19 9.10 7.16
C PRO A 159 -8.39 8.20 6.84
N PHE A 160 -9.34 8.04 7.78
CA PHE A 160 -10.56 7.26 7.56
C PHE A 160 -11.34 7.73 6.33
N PHE A 161 -11.54 9.04 6.17
CA PHE A 161 -12.29 9.60 5.03
C PHE A 161 -11.64 9.26 3.69
N PHE A 162 -10.32 9.39 3.61
CA PHE A 162 -9.56 9.05 2.41
C PHE A 162 -9.56 7.54 2.14
N SER A 163 -9.53 6.73 3.20
CA SER A 163 -9.56 5.27 3.09
C SER A 163 -10.92 4.78 2.56
N VAL A 164 -12.01 5.41 2.97
CA VAL A 164 -13.35 5.12 2.42
C VAL A 164 -13.42 5.57 0.96
N ALA A 165 -12.93 6.75 0.62
CA ALA A 165 -12.88 7.21 -0.77
C ALA A 165 -12.03 6.26 -1.65
N TYR A 166 -10.88 5.81 -1.14
CA TYR A 166 -10.04 4.83 -1.82
C TYR A 166 -10.78 3.50 -2.04
N LEU A 167 -11.49 2.99 -1.01
CA LEU A 167 -12.29 1.76 -1.13
C LEU A 167 -13.36 1.88 -2.23
N LEU A 168 -14.06 3.01 -2.30
CA LEU A 168 -15.08 3.27 -3.33
C LEU A 168 -14.46 3.33 -4.74
N LEU A 169 -13.30 3.98 -4.87
CA LEU A 169 -12.56 4.05 -6.14
C LEU A 169 -12.08 2.66 -6.62
N LEU A 170 -11.73 1.76 -5.69
CA LEU A 170 -11.36 0.38 -6.04
C LEU A 170 -12.50 -0.41 -6.67
N GLY A 171 -13.76 -0.09 -6.35
CA GLY A 171 -14.92 -0.72 -6.97
C GLY A 171 -15.02 -0.48 -8.49
N ILE A 172 -14.45 0.62 -8.98
CA ILE A 172 -14.45 0.98 -10.41
C ILE A 172 -13.23 0.38 -11.14
N LEU A 173 -12.22 -0.05 -10.40
CA LEU A 173 -10.96 -0.52 -10.94
C LEU A 173 -11.11 -1.92 -11.54
N PRO A 174 -10.68 -2.18 -12.79
CA PRO A 174 -10.66 -3.53 -13.34
C PRO A 174 -9.52 -4.37 -12.74
N GLU A 175 -9.67 -5.69 -12.78
CA GLU A 175 -8.57 -6.60 -12.43
C GLU A 175 -7.47 -6.55 -13.49
N SER A 176 -6.23 -6.89 -13.11
CA SER A 176 -5.10 -6.91 -14.03
C SER A 176 -5.32 -7.85 -15.23
N PRO A 177 -5.14 -7.35 -16.49
CA PRO A 177 -5.24 -8.21 -17.68
C PRO A 177 -4.24 -9.35 -17.66
N ARG A 178 -3.02 -9.10 -17.19
CA ARG A 178 -1.96 -10.11 -17.08
C ARG A 178 -2.32 -11.20 -16.10
N TRP A 179 -2.84 -10.85 -14.93
CA TRP A 179 -3.30 -11.82 -13.96
C TRP A 179 -4.49 -12.66 -14.48
N LEU A 180 -5.44 -12.03 -15.18
CA LEU A 180 -6.56 -12.72 -15.80
C LEU A 180 -6.09 -13.72 -16.85
N SER A 181 -5.13 -13.38 -17.71
CA SER A 181 -4.53 -14.28 -18.69
C SER A 181 -3.83 -15.47 -18.02
N ALA A 182 -3.01 -15.22 -16.99
CA ALA A 182 -2.32 -16.27 -16.24
C ALA A 182 -3.27 -17.26 -15.55
N ARG A 183 -4.52 -16.86 -15.29
CA ARG A 183 -5.59 -17.69 -14.71
C ARG A 183 -6.51 -18.34 -15.75
N GLY A 184 -6.14 -18.32 -17.03
CA GLY A 184 -6.95 -18.91 -18.11
C GLY A 184 -8.22 -18.15 -18.48
N LYS A 185 -8.41 -16.92 -17.96
CA LYS A 185 -9.58 -16.07 -18.26
C LYS A 185 -9.32 -15.13 -19.43
N ALA A 186 -8.80 -15.66 -20.54
CA ALA A 186 -8.35 -14.90 -21.72
C ALA A 186 -9.44 -13.96 -22.30
N GLY A 187 -10.71 -14.36 -22.28
CA GLY A 187 -11.81 -13.52 -22.76
C GLY A 187 -11.97 -12.23 -21.95
N ARG A 188 -11.95 -12.33 -20.61
CA ARG A 188 -11.99 -11.15 -19.72
C ARG A 188 -10.72 -10.31 -19.80
N ALA A 189 -9.56 -10.95 -19.94
CA ALA A 189 -8.29 -10.26 -20.12
C ALA A 189 -8.32 -9.34 -21.36
N ARG A 190 -8.81 -9.85 -22.50
CA ARG A 190 -8.96 -9.07 -23.73
C ARG A 190 -9.96 -7.92 -23.58
N GLN A 191 -11.08 -8.13 -22.91
CA GLN A 191 -12.06 -7.06 -22.65
C GLN A 191 -11.48 -5.94 -21.80
N VAL A 192 -10.71 -6.26 -20.76
CA VAL A 192 -10.05 -5.27 -19.92
C VAL A 192 -8.95 -4.55 -20.69
N ALA A 193 -8.12 -5.27 -21.46
CA ALA A 193 -7.06 -4.70 -22.26
C ALA A 193 -7.59 -3.72 -23.32
N SER A 194 -8.70 -4.06 -24.00
CA SER A 194 -9.33 -3.17 -24.98
C SER A 194 -9.87 -1.89 -24.32
N LYS A 195 -10.44 -1.98 -23.12
CA LYS A 195 -10.88 -0.79 -22.36
C LYS A 195 -9.74 0.11 -21.92
N LEU A 196 -8.53 -0.46 -21.73
CA LEU A 196 -7.34 0.26 -21.30
C LEU A 196 -6.48 0.71 -22.51
N ASN A 197 -6.92 0.48 -23.76
CA ASN A 197 -6.16 0.73 -24.99
C ASN A 197 -4.75 0.12 -24.97
N LEU A 198 -4.61 -1.08 -24.37
CA LEU A 198 -3.36 -1.83 -24.38
C LEU A 198 -3.23 -2.57 -25.71
N GLU A 199 -2.07 -2.44 -26.37
CA GLU A 199 -1.82 -3.15 -27.63
C GLU A 199 -1.72 -4.66 -27.40
N ALA A 200 -2.26 -5.45 -28.33
CA ALA A 200 -2.24 -6.91 -28.25
C ALA A 200 -0.81 -7.49 -28.13
N GLY A 201 0.19 -6.80 -28.69
CA GLY A 201 1.60 -7.15 -28.59
C GLY A 201 2.19 -7.03 -27.16
N GLU A 202 1.67 -6.13 -26.35
CA GLU A 202 2.12 -5.97 -24.94
C GLU A 202 1.67 -7.10 -24.03
N MET A 203 0.64 -7.86 -24.44
CA MET A 203 0.17 -9.05 -23.72
C MET A 203 0.99 -10.31 -24.07
N THR A 204 1.47 -10.42 -25.30
CA THR A 204 2.17 -11.63 -25.79
C THR A 204 3.65 -11.70 -25.43
N VAL A 205 4.32 -10.56 -25.24
CA VAL A 205 5.73 -10.53 -24.78
C VAL A 205 5.91 -11.13 -23.38
N SER A 206 4.81 -11.22 -22.60
CA SER A 206 4.84 -11.86 -21.28
C SER A 206 4.69 -13.38 -21.32
N ASP A 207 4.06 -13.93 -22.37
CA ASP A 207 3.78 -15.38 -22.44
C ASP A 207 5.01 -16.19 -22.84
N THR A 208 5.90 -15.64 -23.67
CA THR A 208 7.16 -16.29 -24.05
C THR A 208 8.18 -16.34 -22.92
N ASN A 209 8.26 -15.29 -22.09
CA ASN A 209 9.15 -15.27 -20.93
C ASN A 209 8.60 -16.06 -19.72
N THR A 210 7.30 -16.36 -19.66
CA THR A 210 6.69 -17.03 -18.51
C THR A 210 6.78 -18.55 -18.61
N GLN A 211 7.01 -19.12 -19.79
CA GLN A 211 7.25 -20.56 -19.95
C GLN A 211 8.69 -20.97 -19.58
N GLU A 212 9.67 -20.09 -19.81
CA GLU A 212 11.07 -20.35 -19.40
C GLU A 212 11.34 -20.05 -17.91
N GLY A 213 10.52 -19.26 -17.25
CA GLY A 213 10.73 -18.81 -15.85
C GLY A 213 9.91 -19.54 -14.78
N ARG A 214 9.30 -20.70 -15.09
CA ARG A 214 8.52 -21.45 -14.10
C ARG A 214 9.35 -22.32 -13.14
N ASP A 215 10.65 -22.34 -13.29
CA ASP A 215 11.52 -22.79 -12.21
C ASP A 215 11.45 -21.75 -11.09
N ARG A 216 10.81 -22.12 -9.99
CA ARG A 216 10.79 -21.35 -8.75
C ARG A 216 12.24 -21.12 -8.35
N ILE A 217 12.81 -19.97 -8.69
CA ILE A 217 14.11 -19.54 -8.20
C ILE A 217 13.98 -19.57 -6.67
N LYS A 218 14.62 -20.57 -6.07
CA LYS A 218 14.65 -20.66 -4.61
C LYS A 218 15.40 -19.43 -4.12
N VAL A 219 14.87 -18.79 -3.08
CA VAL A 219 15.49 -17.59 -2.47
C VAL A 219 16.99 -17.84 -2.17
N THR A 220 17.38 -19.08 -1.95
CA THR A 220 18.78 -19.52 -1.80
C THR A 220 19.66 -19.33 -3.04
N GLU A 221 19.09 -19.21 -4.25
CA GLU A 221 19.86 -18.98 -5.48
C GLU A 221 20.19 -17.50 -5.68
N LEU A 222 19.41 -16.57 -5.07
CA LEU A 222 19.72 -15.15 -5.04
C LEU A 222 21.03 -14.83 -4.32
N PHE A 223 21.44 -15.69 -3.41
CA PHE A 223 22.70 -15.56 -2.63
C PHE A 223 23.86 -16.38 -3.19
N LYS A 224 23.66 -17.13 -4.29
CA LYS A 224 24.71 -17.90 -4.96
C LYS A 224 25.08 -17.28 -6.30
N GLY A 225 26.36 -16.95 -6.48
CA GLY A 225 26.93 -16.51 -7.75
C GLY A 225 26.93 -15.00 -7.99
N ASN A 226 26.96 -14.58 -9.26
CA ASN A 226 27.10 -13.19 -9.67
C ASN A 226 25.91 -12.28 -9.29
N LEU A 227 24.75 -12.85 -8.97
CA LEU A 227 23.58 -12.10 -8.49
C LEU A 227 23.79 -11.50 -7.10
N ALA A 228 24.58 -12.13 -6.23
CA ALA A 228 24.93 -11.55 -4.93
C ALA A 228 25.67 -10.21 -5.06
N LYS A 229 26.48 -10.04 -6.12
CA LYS A 229 27.20 -8.78 -6.38
C LYS A 229 26.27 -7.66 -6.83
N VAL A 230 25.14 -7.96 -7.47
CA VAL A 230 24.17 -6.96 -7.95
C VAL A 230 23.22 -6.51 -6.83
N VAL A 231 22.97 -7.36 -5.84
CA VAL A 231 22.08 -7.06 -4.70
C VAL A 231 22.77 -6.20 -3.64
N PHE A 232 24.13 -6.23 -3.58
CA PHE A 232 24.93 -5.50 -2.59
C PHE A 232 25.65 -4.27 -3.15
N ILE A 233 25.35 -3.82 -4.37
CA ILE A 233 25.74 -2.51 -4.92
C ILE A 233 24.53 -1.57 -4.89
#